data_af802030ad20e870479159842c362cc9
#
_entry.id   af802030ad20e870479159842c362cc9
#
_cell.length_a   1.000
_cell.length_b   1.000
_cell.length_c   1.000
_cell.angle_alpha   90.00
_cell.angle_beta   90.00
_cell.angle_gamma   90.00
#
_symmetry.space_group_name_H-M   'P 1'
#
loop_
_entity.id
_entity.type
_entity.pdbx_description
1 polymer ?
#
loop_
_entity_poly.entity_id
_entity_poly.type
_entity_poly.pdbx_seq_one_letter_code
_entity_poly.pdbx_strand_id
1 'polypeptide(L)'
;MKHFRLEKKLGSIPIVVELVKAIKQTSKVMLNQLLLQLRAPIQLPSCLKVVGYLRRMDAFGETELRLRFLQARDAWLTSILKTVPKDDPYEHLTKTLELTRVHLFDIVTQYRALFSDDDPLAYNPGGNPQVLFQNKKHCYDF
;
A
#
# COMPACT_ATOMS: atom_id res chain seq x y z
N MET A 1 -35.11 0.46 -19.14
CA MET A 1 -35.27 1.91 -19.29
C MET A 1 -35.73 2.68 -18.02
N LYS A 2 -36.38 2.04 -17.03
CA LYS A 2 -36.83 2.75 -15.80
C LYS A 2 -35.67 3.07 -14.82
N HIS A 3 -34.59 2.27 -14.73
CA HIS A 3 -33.43 2.52 -13.87
C HIS A 3 -32.66 3.78 -14.25
N PHE A 4 -32.41 4.01 -15.52
CA PHE A 4 -31.68 5.17 -16.02
C PHE A 4 -32.36 6.51 -15.75
N ARG A 5 -33.70 6.51 -15.65
CA ARG A 5 -34.49 7.73 -15.32
C ARG A 5 -34.45 8.07 -13.84
N LEU A 6 -34.29 7.05 -12.97
CA LEU A 6 -34.22 7.24 -11.52
C LEU A 6 -32.89 7.86 -11.11
N GLU A 7 -31.77 7.39 -11.69
CA GLU A 7 -30.43 7.95 -11.44
C GLU A 7 -30.32 9.42 -11.85
N LYS A 8 -30.91 9.78 -13.00
CA LYS A 8 -30.93 11.16 -13.47
C LYS A 8 -31.74 12.10 -12.58
N LYS A 9 -32.83 11.61 -11.95
CA LYS A 9 -33.65 12.38 -11.00
C LYS A 9 -32.96 12.52 -9.63
N LEU A 10 -32.26 11.49 -9.14
CA LEU A 10 -31.51 11.53 -7.88
C LEU A 10 -30.32 12.49 -7.95
N GLY A 11 -29.65 12.57 -9.10
CA GLY A 11 -28.52 13.49 -9.32
C GLY A 11 -28.90 14.99 -9.35
N SER A 12 -30.19 15.33 -9.41
CA SER A 12 -30.68 16.73 -9.39
C SER A 12 -31.12 17.20 -8.00
N ILE A 13 -31.14 16.33 -7.00
CA ILE A 13 -31.50 16.67 -5.62
C ILE A 13 -30.29 17.29 -4.93
N PRO A 14 -30.34 18.56 -4.46
CA PRO A 14 -29.19 19.26 -3.90
C PRO A 14 -28.51 18.49 -2.76
N ILE A 15 -29.29 17.86 -1.89
CA ILE A 15 -28.76 17.08 -0.76
C ILE A 15 -27.95 15.84 -1.21
N VAL A 16 -28.37 15.20 -2.32
CA VAL A 16 -27.64 14.05 -2.90
C VAL A 16 -26.33 14.50 -3.51
N VAL A 17 -26.31 15.65 -4.18
CA VAL A 17 -25.10 16.23 -4.76
C VAL A 17 -24.09 16.57 -3.65
N GLU A 18 -24.54 17.21 -2.58
CA GLU A 18 -23.69 17.52 -1.42
C GLU A 18 -23.15 16.25 -0.75
N LEU A 19 -23.98 15.22 -0.57
CA LEU A 19 -23.55 13.93 0.00
C LEU A 19 -22.48 13.25 -0.86
N VAL A 20 -22.68 13.18 -2.17
CA VAL A 20 -21.70 12.62 -3.12
C VAL A 20 -20.38 13.39 -3.07
N LYS A 21 -20.43 14.72 -2.99
CA LYS A 21 -19.24 15.57 -2.84
C LYS A 21 -18.51 15.29 -1.54
N ALA A 22 -19.21 15.18 -0.42
CA ALA A 22 -18.64 14.85 0.87
C ALA A 22 -17.97 13.46 0.87
N ILE A 23 -18.64 12.43 0.29
CA ILE A 23 -18.08 11.09 0.15
C ILE A 23 -16.79 11.11 -0.69
N LYS A 24 -16.79 11.79 -1.83
CA LYS A 24 -15.60 11.93 -2.68
C LYS A 24 -14.45 12.61 -1.96
N GLN A 25 -14.72 13.64 -1.18
CA GLN A 25 -13.71 14.34 -0.41
C GLN A 25 -13.12 13.45 0.69
N THR A 26 -13.98 12.75 1.44
CA THR A 26 -13.54 11.81 2.50
C THR A 26 -12.70 10.67 1.91
N SER A 27 -13.11 10.11 0.76
CA SER A 27 -12.34 9.08 0.06
C SER A 27 -10.95 9.57 -0.33
N LYS A 28 -10.81 10.82 -0.81
CA LYS A 28 -9.50 11.41 -1.13
C LYS A 28 -8.61 11.55 0.10
N VAL A 29 -9.18 12.02 1.21
CA VAL A 29 -8.45 12.14 2.48
C VAL A 29 -7.96 10.79 2.97
N MET A 30 -8.84 9.77 2.96
CA MET A 30 -8.50 8.41 3.36
C MET A 30 -7.42 7.81 2.46
N LEU A 31 -7.51 8.00 1.15
CA LEU A 31 -6.50 7.56 0.17
C LEU A 31 -5.12 8.15 0.49
N ASN A 32 -5.07 9.47 0.72
CA ASN A 32 -3.83 10.14 1.07
C ASN A 32 -3.24 9.62 2.40
N GLN A 33 -4.08 9.37 3.40
CA GLN A 33 -3.64 8.82 4.68
C GLN A 33 -3.06 7.41 4.52
N LEU A 34 -3.68 6.54 3.71
CA LEU A 34 -3.16 5.19 3.43
C LEU A 34 -1.80 5.26 2.70
N LEU A 35 -1.66 6.15 1.72
CA LEU A 35 -0.39 6.35 1.02
C LEU A 35 0.71 6.90 1.94
N LEU A 36 0.36 7.78 2.89
CA LEU A 36 1.30 8.29 3.90
C LEU A 36 1.77 7.18 4.84
N GLN A 37 0.89 6.24 5.22
CA GLN A 37 1.29 5.08 6.04
C GLN A 37 2.34 4.21 5.35
N LEU A 38 2.30 4.09 4.02
CA LEU A 38 3.34 3.36 3.27
C LEU A 38 4.69 4.09 3.26
N ARG A 39 4.74 5.40 3.55
CA ARG A 39 5.97 6.20 3.69
C ARG A 39 6.54 6.20 5.10
N ALA A 40 5.90 5.52 6.03
CA ALA A 40 6.34 5.37 7.42
C ALA A 40 7.02 4.01 7.66
N PRO A 41 7.72 3.82 8.79
CA PRO A 41 8.15 2.48 9.18
C PRO A 41 6.92 1.58 9.36
N ILE A 42 6.76 0.62 8.48
CA ILE A 42 5.60 -0.27 8.47
C ILE A 42 6.04 -1.73 8.33
N GLN A 43 5.49 -2.59 9.18
CA GLN A 43 5.72 -4.03 9.14
C GLN A 43 4.80 -4.71 8.14
N LEU A 44 5.18 -5.90 7.66
CA LEU A 44 4.46 -6.67 6.65
C LEU A 44 2.95 -6.84 6.94
N PRO A 45 2.49 -7.20 8.16
CA PRO A 45 1.04 -7.37 8.42
C PRO A 45 0.24 -6.08 8.23
N SER A 46 0.80 -4.94 8.66
CA SER A 46 0.17 -3.64 8.47
C SER A 46 0.21 -3.19 7.01
N CYS A 47 1.31 -3.48 6.32
CA CYS A 47 1.47 -3.22 4.89
C CYS A 47 0.42 -3.97 4.06
N LEU A 48 0.18 -5.26 4.35
CA LEU A 48 -0.88 -6.07 3.72
C LEU A 48 -2.27 -5.45 3.91
N LYS A 49 -2.57 -4.94 5.13
CA LYS A 49 -3.85 -4.27 5.40
C LYS A 49 -4.00 -2.98 4.59
N VAL A 50 -2.97 -2.13 4.59
CA VAL A 50 -3.01 -0.85 3.86
C VAL A 50 -3.20 -1.08 2.36
N VAL A 51 -2.43 -1.99 1.75
CA VAL A 51 -2.57 -2.31 0.32
C VAL A 51 -3.92 -2.97 0.03
N GLY A 52 -4.43 -3.82 0.94
CA GLY A 52 -5.77 -4.40 0.85
C GLY A 52 -6.87 -3.33 0.84
N TYR A 53 -6.75 -2.28 1.64
CA TYR A 53 -7.70 -1.16 1.61
C TYR A 53 -7.58 -0.34 0.32
N LEU A 54 -6.36 -0.08 -0.17
CA LEU A 54 -6.15 0.62 -1.44
C LEU A 54 -6.77 -0.13 -2.62
N ARG A 55 -6.67 -1.47 -2.66
CA ARG A 55 -7.34 -2.31 -3.66
C ARG A 55 -8.87 -2.22 -3.56
N ARG A 56 -9.43 -2.25 -2.33
CA ARG A 56 -10.89 -2.13 -2.12
C ARG A 56 -11.46 -0.77 -2.52
N MET A 57 -10.65 0.28 -2.41
CA MET A 57 -11.07 1.62 -2.86
C MET A 57 -11.10 1.75 -4.37
N ASP A 58 -10.52 0.80 -5.10
CA ASP A 58 -10.44 0.77 -6.57
C ASP A 58 -9.93 2.11 -7.16
N ALA A 59 -9.04 2.77 -6.42
CA ALA A 59 -8.49 4.07 -6.78
C ALA A 59 -7.35 3.96 -7.79
N PHE A 60 -6.71 2.79 -7.86
CA PHE A 60 -5.55 2.51 -8.71
C PHE A 60 -5.69 1.15 -9.36
N GLY A 61 -5.27 1.05 -10.64
CA GLY A 61 -5.00 -0.23 -11.26
C GLY A 61 -3.83 -0.95 -10.60
N GLU A 62 -3.73 -2.27 -10.76
CA GLU A 62 -2.71 -3.09 -10.08
C GLU A 62 -1.29 -2.61 -10.40
N THR A 63 -1.00 -2.27 -11.65
CA THR A 63 0.32 -1.74 -12.07
C THR A 63 0.63 -0.41 -11.40
N GLU A 64 -0.35 0.49 -11.31
CA GLU A 64 -0.17 1.77 -10.63
C GLU A 64 0.02 1.58 -9.12
N LEU A 65 -0.71 0.66 -8.50
CA LEU A 65 -0.58 0.34 -7.08
C LEU A 65 0.83 -0.18 -6.75
N ARG A 66 1.39 -1.07 -7.58
CA ARG A 66 2.78 -1.54 -7.48
C ARG A 66 3.77 -0.37 -7.52
N LEU A 67 3.59 0.54 -8.49
CA LEU A 67 4.45 1.72 -8.63
C LEU A 67 4.33 2.66 -7.41
N ARG A 68 3.11 2.94 -6.95
CA ARG A 68 2.86 3.78 -5.76
C ARG A 68 3.47 3.19 -4.50
N PHE A 69 3.39 1.88 -4.34
CA PHE A 69 4.04 1.18 -3.24
C PHE A 69 5.55 1.39 -3.28
N LEU A 70 6.21 1.12 -4.41
CA LEU A 70 7.66 1.28 -4.55
C LEU A 70 8.09 2.72 -4.32
N GLN A 71 7.39 3.71 -4.88
CA GLN A 71 7.65 5.13 -4.65
C GLN A 71 7.54 5.52 -3.17
N ALA A 72 6.55 4.99 -2.47
CA ALA A 72 6.37 5.26 -1.04
C ALA A 72 7.51 4.65 -0.20
N ARG A 73 7.93 3.42 -0.52
CA ARG A 73 9.03 2.74 0.19
C ARG A 73 10.39 3.34 -0.13
N ASP A 74 10.62 3.77 -1.37
CA ASP A 74 11.82 4.50 -1.77
C ASP A 74 11.95 5.84 -1.02
N ALA A 75 10.86 6.62 -0.96
CA ALA A 75 10.83 7.86 -0.21
C ALA A 75 11.12 7.67 1.29
N TRP A 76 10.62 6.58 1.89
CA TRP A 76 10.92 6.21 3.27
C TRP A 76 12.39 5.81 3.44
N LEU A 77 12.93 4.93 2.60
CA LEU A 77 14.34 4.52 2.63
C LEU A 77 15.27 5.72 2.49
N THR A 78 15.01 6.57 1.50
CA THR A 78 15.77 7.80 1.27
C THR A 78 15.74 8.71 2.50
N SER A 79 14.61 8.82 3.21
CA SER A 79 14.51 9.63 4.42
C SER A 79 15.38 9.10 5.56
N ILE A 80 15.46 7.78 5.74
CA ILE A 80 16.33 7.14 6.73
C ILE A 80 17.81 7.35 6.38
N LEU A 81 18.19 7.13 5.13
CA LEU A 81 19.58 7.28 4.70
C LEU A 81 20.09 8.73 4.87
N LYS A 82 19.20 9.72 4.75
CA LYS A 82 19.54 11.13 5.00
C LYS A 82 19.86 11.43 6.47
N THR A 83 19.42 10.60 7.42
CA THR A 83 19.70 10.78 8.85
C THR A 83 21.08 10.27 9.27
N VAL A 84 21.78 9.55 8.40
CA VAL A 84 23.11 9.00 8.71
C VAL A 84 24.12 10.15 8.84
N PRO A 85 24.86 10.25 9.97
CA PRO A 85 25.90 11.26 10.16
C PRO A 85 26.96 11.19 9.07
N LYS A 86 27.53 12.34 8.69
CA LYS A 86 28.53 12.47 7.62
C LYS A 86 29.89 12.90 8.15
N ASP A 87 30.08 12.94 9.46
CA ASP A 87 31.29 13.46 10.10
C ASP A 87 32.50 12.57 9.84
N ASP A 88 32.31 11.26 9.88
CA ASP A 88 33.34 10.25 9.52
C ASP A 88 32.91 9.50 8.23
N PRO A 89 33.73 9.59 7.16
CA PRO A 89 33.42 8.91 5.89
C PRO A 89 33.31 7.40 6.01
N TYR A 90 34.13 6.76 6.84
CA TYR A 90 34.10 5.31 7.04
C TYR A 90 32.84 4.86 7.78
N GLU A 91 32.50 5.55 8.87
CA GLU A 91 31.29 5.27 9.65
C GLU A 91 30.03 5.56 8.82
N HIS A 92 30.04 6.68 8.07
CA HIS A 92 28.94 7.03 7.15
C HIS A 92 28.69 5.91 6.12
N LEU A 93 29.74 5.43 5.46
CA LEU A 93 29.66 4.37 4.46
C LEU A 93 29.13 3.07 5.08
N THR A 94 29.68 2.66 6.20
CA THR A 94 29.31 1.41 6.91
C THR A 94 27.84 1.44 7.33
N LYS A 95 27.41 2.52 7.98
CA LYS A 95 26.00 2.68 8.40
C LYS A 95 25.04 2.75 7.22
N THR A 96 25.43 3.44 6.15
CA THR A 96 24.61 3.53 4.93
C THR A 96 24.42 2.16 4.29
N LEU A 97 25.47 1.35 4.19
CA LEU A 97 25.40 -0.01 3.64
C LEU A 97 24.54 -0.94 4.52
N GLU A 98 24.71 -0.88 5.83
CA GLU A 98 23.95 -1.68 6.77
C GLU A 98 22.45 -1.35 6.71
N LEU A 99 22.08 -0.08 6.81
CA LEU A 99 20.69 0.37 6.72
C LEU A 99 20.07 0.01 5.36
N THR A 100 20.82 0.22 4.28
CA THR A 100 20.35 -0.13 2.94
C THR A 100 20.07 -1.62 2.84
N ARG A 101 20.98 -2.47 3.32
CA ARG A 101 20.82 -3.92 3.25
C ARG A 101 19.57 -4.39 4.01
N VAL A 102 19.40 -3.93 5.25
CA VAL A 102 18.28 -4.34 6.10
C VAL A 102 16.95 -3.85 5.52
N HIS A 103 16.84 -2.57 5.23
CA HIS A 103 15.57 -1.99 4.79
C HIS A 103 15.20 -2.34 3.36
N LEU A 104 16.17 -2.50 2.46
CA LEU A 104 15.91 -2.97 1.11
C LEU A 104 15.39 -4.42 1.11
N PHE A 105 15.97 -5.28 1.96
CA PHE A 105 15.48 -6.65 2.13
C PHE A 105 14.03 -6.67 2.60
N ASP A 106 13.67 -5.82 3.58
CA ASP A 106 12.29 -5.69 4.06
C ASP A 106 11.35 -5.22 2.95
N ILE A 107 11.75 -4.22 2.17
CA ILE A 107 10.95 -3.70 1.05
C ILE A 107 10.71 -4.78 -0.01
N VAL A 108 11.74 -5.52 -0.38
CA VAL A 108 11.64 -6.62 -1.37
C VAL A 108 10.73 -7.73 -0.84
N THR A 109 10.87 -8.10 0.43
CA THR A 109 10.03 -9.11 1.07
C THR A 109 8.56 -8.68 1.11
N GLN A 110 8.30 -7.42 1.48
CA GLN A 110 6.96 -6.84 1.46
C GLN A 110 6.38 -6.82 0.04
N TYR A 111 7.16 -6.38 -0.95
CA TYR A 111 6.72 -6.33 -2.34
C TYR A 111 6.34 -7.71 -2.86
N ARG A 112 7.19 -8.72 -2.64
CA ARG A 112 6.91 -10.10 -3.05
C ARG A 112 5.66 -10.66 -2.37
N ALA A 113 5.49 -10.39 -1.08
CA ALA A 113 4.31 -10.84 -0.35
C ALA A 113 3.00 -10.18 -0.81
N LEU A 114 3.07 -8.94 -1.32
CA LEU A 114 1.92 -8.15 -1.76
C LEU A 114 1.52 -8.41 -3.22
N PHE A 115 2.53 -8.67 -4.07
CA PHE A 115 2.40 -8.64 -5.52
C PHE A 115 2.98 -9.89 -6.21
N SER A 116 3.08 -11.03 -5.49
CA SER A 116 3.48 -12.30 -6.11
C SER A 116 2.45 -12.72 -7.16
N ASP A 117 2.89 -12.85 -8.39
CA ASP A 117 2.05 -13.26 -9.51
C ASP A 117 1.78 -14.79 -9.50
N ASP A 118 2.54 -15.55 -8.69
CA ASP A 118 2.47 -17.01 -8.58
C ASP A 118 1.39 -17.52 -7.62
N ASP A 119 0.68 -16.62 -6.90
CA ASP A 119 -0.36 -17.02 -5.97
C ASP A 119 -1.75 -16.70 -6.54
N PRO A 120 -2.46 -17.70 -7.13
CA PRO A 120 -3.83 -17.52 -7.61
C PRO A 120 -4.82 -17.12 -6.51
N LEU A 121 -4.43 -17.21 -5.22
CA LEU A 121 -5.22 -16.78 -4.07
C LEU A 121 -4.96 -15.31 -3.67
N ALA A 122 -3.93 -14.67 -4.21
CA ALA A 122 -3.64 -13.26 -3.93
C ALA A 122 -4.72 -12.30 -4.48
N TYR A 123 -5.57 -12.77 -5.40
CA TYR A 123 -6.71 -12.03 -5.96
C TYR A 123 -8.04 -12.64 -5.53
N ASN A 124 -8.30 -12.74 -4.22
CA ASN A 124 -9.65 -13.05 -3.74
C ASN A 124 -10.17 -11.85 -2.90
N PRO A 125 -10.95 -10.94 -3.50
CA PRO A 125 -11.46 -9.75 -2.80
C PRO A 125 -12.43 -10.04 -1.64
N GLY A 126 -12.80 -11.32 -1.44
CA GLY A 126 -13.66 -11.79 -0.34
C GLY A 126 -12.98 -12.78 0.62
N GLY A 127 -11.72 -13.13 0.42
CA GLY A 127 -11.00 -14.13 1.21
C GLY A 127 -10.65 -13.67 2.61
N ASN A 128 -10.97 -14.52 3.61
CA ASN A 128 -10.62 -14.30 5.01
C ASN A 128 -9.08 -14.20 5.17
N PRO A 129 -8.52 -13.14 5.80
CA PRO A 129 -7.08 -12.94 5.96
C PRO A 129 -6.35 -14.07 6.68
N GLN A 130 -7.07 -14.93 7.42
CA GLN A 130 -6.47 -16.01 8.19
C GLN A 130 -5.92 -17.17 7.33
N VAL A 131 -6.40 -17.34 6.10
CA VAL A 131 -5.93 -18.42 5.20
C VAL A 131 -4.54 -18.17 4.64
N LEU A 132 -4.11 -16.90 4.54
CA LEU A 132 -2.79 -16.50 4.04
C LEU A 132 -1.62 -16.92 4.95
N PHE A 133 -1.87 -17.19 6.24
CA PHE A 133 -0.82 -17.54 7.19
C PHE A 133 -0.56 -19.05 7.30
N GLN A 134 -1.47 -19.90 6.85
CA GLN A 134 -1.30 -21.36 7.00
C GLN A 134 -0.41 -21.99 5.91
N ASN A 135 -0.30 -21.40 4.72
CA ASN A 135 0.50 -21.97 3.62
C ASN A 135 1.99 -21.58 3.61
N LYS A 136 2.46 -20.72 4.53
CA LYS A 136 3.86 -20.28 4.56
C LYS A 136 4.80 -21.15 5.43
N LYS A 137 4.35 -22.25 6.00
CA LYS A 137 5.22 -23.14 6.80
C LYS A 137 6.21 -23.99 5.99
N HIS A 138 6.16 -23.97 4.66
CA HIS A 138 6.99 -24.86 3.82
C HIS A 138 8.13 -24.15 3.06
N CYS A 139 8.40 -22.86 3.29
CA CYS A 139 9.47 -22.13 2.60
C CYS A 139 10.72 -21.80 3.40
N TYR A 140 10.90 -22.36 4.59
CA TYR A 140 12.08 -22.07 5.44
C TYR A 140 12.90 -23.32 5.85
N ASP A 141 12.86 -24.37 5.06
CA ASP A 141 13.81 -25.49 5.17
C ASP A 141 14.90 -25.35 4.10
N PHE A 142 15.89 -24.45 4.39
CA PHE A 142 17.25 -24.46 3.85
C PHE A 142 18.19 -23.86 4.87
#